data_cc045bda4a903d24527f584f870dce46
#
_entry.id   cc045bda4a903d24527f584f870dce46
#
_cell.length_a   1.000
_cell.length_b   1.000
_cell.length_c   1.000
_cell.angle_alpha   90.00
_cell.angle_beta   90.00
_cell.angle_gamma   90.00
#
_symmetry.space_group_name_H-M   'P 1'
#
loop_
_entity.id
_entity.type
_entity.pdbx_description
1 polymer ?
#
loop_
_entity_poly.entity_id
_entity_poly.type
_entity_poly.pdbx_seq_one_letter_code
_entity_poly.pdbx_strand_id
1 'polypeptide(L)'
;MQVFPFGSKRKGMGVAVRTDTGVRLYVKGASEILLESSTKLVSVAMSKASASQSIEVISMNEKCRQQLSDTITDYASQSLRTLGLCYRDFDVWPPPGIQTNDLGETAYEDVAKDLTLLGVVAIEDPLRRGVTEAVRACGKAGVNVKMCTGDNILTASSIGKQSGIYRPGGVAIEGPVFRQLSHADLVELAPHLHILARSSPEDKKTLTNTLKDLGEIVAVTGDGTNDGPALKSANVGFSMGIAGSEVAKEASDIVLLDDNFSSIVNAIMWGRCVNDAVRKFLQFQITVNIVAVVITFVSSVSDRDQNSVLTPVQLLWLNLIMDTLAALALATDPADPKSLERKPDRSTAPLITPEMWKLITVQSIYQIILILVLKYRGMDILNSHSDNIAIDLVHNVELNTLIFNVFVWCQLFNQVNARRLDRHLNIFYNIHKNIWFLAILLFEIGCQILIIFVGGATFNVRRISGRDWGISIVAGLVSWPLGIVTRLIPTKPIEDLMIRLKLMKDSKELPTKMAKTSTESLAAEWNEPAIGEIAKQIGTFSRIRGGRLRASNLVLKSDAKFMRENDVHPQQIMAMVPALVGTSVGGMWKMSKQGANSYDEAQEKVPASLLFQQGKIVFHPDTPSDHPFLLRLQS
;
A
#
# COMPACT_ATOMS: atom_id res chain seq x y z
N MET A 1 -8.08 43.48 19.42
CA MET A 1 -7.02 42.50 19.15
C MET A 1 -7.53 41.55 18.11
N GLN A 2 -6.80 41.37 17.01
CA GLN A 2 -7.20 40.47 15.93
C GLN A 2 -6.04 39.47 15.69
N VAL A 3 -6.37 38.19 15.56
CA VAL A 3 -5.40 37.14 15.30
C VAL A 3 -5.61 36.61 13.90
N PHE A 4 -4.55 36.56 13.12
CA PHE A 4 -4.50 35.91 11.82
C PHE A 4 -3.79 34.56 11.97
N PRO A 5 -4.52 33.44 12.08
CA PRO A 5 -3.93 32.13 12.28
C PRO A 5 -3.03 31.74 11.12
N PHE A 6 -2.13 30.79 11.32
CA PHE A 6 -1.23 30.33 10.26
C PHE A 6 -2.01 29.79 9.05
N GLY A 7 -1.62 30.25 7.86
CA GLY A 7 -2.18 29.82 6.59
C GLY A 7 -1.15 29.09 5.75
N SER A 8 -1.46 27.87 5.30
CA SER A 8 -0.54 27.06 4.48
C SER A 8 -0.20 27.70 3.12
N LYS A 9 -1.11 28.50 2.57
CA LYS A 9 -0.88 29.24 1.30
C LYS A 9 0.05 30.44 1.51
N ARG A 10 -0.21 31.25 2.54
CA ARG A 10 0.56 32.47 2.84
C ARG A 10 1.82 32.22 3.67
N LYS A 11 2.01 30.99 4.22
CA LYS A 11 3.17 30.59 5.04
C LYS A 11 3.52 31.58 6.16
N GLY A 12 2.51 32.25 6.71
CA GLY A 12 2.68 33.25 7.75
C GLY A 12 1.46 33.34 8.68
N MET A 13 1.67 33.95 9.84
CA MET A 13 0.64 34.30 10.81
C MET A 13 0.90 35.71 11.34
N GLY A 14 -0.15 36.38 11.83
CA GLY A 14 -0.04 37.70 12.39
C GLY A 14 -0.95 37.92 13.60
N VAL A 15 -0.58 38.91 14.42
CA VAL A 15 -1.41 39.33 15.57
C VAL A 15 -1.36 40.85 15.65
N ALA A 16 -2.52 41.48 15.62
CA ALA A 16 -2.67 42.92 15.84
C ALA A 16 -2.93 43.18 17.34
N VAL A 17 -2.06 43.95 17.97
CA VAL A 17 -2.08 44.23 19.42
C VAL A 17 -2.15 45.76 19.61
N ARG A 18 -3.01 46.23 20.52
CA ARG A 18 -3.02 47.64 20.92
C ARG A 18 -1.77 48.00 21.73
N THR A 19 -1.17 49.11 21.38
CA THR A 19 -0.05 49.74 22.09
C THR A 19 -0.49 51.11 22.60
N ASP A 20 0.31 51.77 23.38
CA ASP A 20 0.02 53.11 23.93
C ASP A 20 -0.11 54.18 22.83
N THR A 21 0.47 53.92 21.64
CA THR A 21 0.54 54.87 20.51
C THR A 21 -0.30 54.44 19.31
N GLY A 22 -1.06 53.34 19.39
CA GLY A 22 -1.85 52.84 18.24
C GLY A 22 -2.02 51.32 18.28
N VAL A 23 -1.91 50.68 17.11
CA VAL A 23 -1.99 49.21 16.98
C VAL A 23 -0.77 48.72 16.23
N ARG A 24 -0.10 47.70 16.79
CA ARG A 24 1.02 47.05 16.15
C ARG A 24 0.63 45.65 15.67
N LEU A 25 0.82 45.41 14.38
CA LEU A 25 0.69 44.09 13.77
C LEU A 25 2.06 43.38 13.82
N TYR A 26 2.17 42.30 14.59
CA TYR A 26 3.33 41.40 14.54
C TYR A 26 3.06 40.30 13.54
N VAL A 27 4.05 40.00 12.69
CA VAL A 27 3.97 38.97 11.67
C VAL A 27 5.18 38.06 11.78
N LYS A 28 4.96 36.76 11.73
CA LYS A 28 6.01 35.74 11.58
C LYS A 28 5.67 34.77 10.46
N GLY A 29 6.68 34.33 9.72
CA GLY A 29 6.45 33.42 8.58
C GLY A 29 7.73 33.07 7.82
N ALA A 30 7.56 32.46 6.66
CA ALA A 30 8.66 32.14 5.78
C ALA A 30 9.48 33.39 5.46
N SER A 31 10.78 33.34 5.73
CA SER A 31 11.68 34.50 5.69
C SER A 31 11.73 35.16 4.30
N GLU A 32 11.68 34.35 3.24
CA GLU A 32 11.73 34.83 1.86
C GLU A 32 10.48 35.67 1.53
N ILE A 33 9.28 35.18 1.94
CA ILE A 33 8.00 35.87 1.67
C ILE A 33 7.92 37.16 2.48
N LEU A 34 8.36 37.14 3.74
CA LEU A 34 8.34 38.31 4.59
C LEU A 34 9.39 39.35 4.17
N LEU A 35 10.55 38.91 3.64
CA LEU A 35 11.56 39.80 3.07
C LEU A 35 11.02 40.57 1.84
N GLU A 36 10.29 39.87 0.96
CA GLU A 36 9.62 40.53 -0.19
C GLU A 36 8.58 41.55 0.25
N SER A 37 7.81 41.25 1.31
CA SER A 37 6.76 42.13 1.84
C SER A 37 7.30 43.26 2.72
N SER A 38 8.60 43.32 2.99
CA SER A 38 9.23 44.28 3.89
C SER A 38 9.87 45.44 3.11
N THR A 39 9.60 46.67 3.57
CA THR A 39 10.17 47.90 3.01
C THR A 39 11.16 48.58 3.96
N LYS A 40 11.16 48.18 5.23
CA LYS A 40 12.02 48.72 6.29
C LYS A 40 12.71 47.62 7.04
N LEU A 41 13.85 47.95 7.68
CA LEU A 41 14.66 47.05 8.49
C LEU A 41 14.99 47.73 9.81
N VAL A 42 14.98 47.00 10.91
CA VAL A 42 15.47 47.44 12.20
C VAL A 42 17.01 47.27 12.21
N SER A 43 17.73 48.35 12.44
CA SER A 43 19.15 48.37 12.62
C SER A 43 19.50 48.68 14.09
N VAL A 44 20.38 47.85 14.66
CA VAL A 44 20.89 48.07 16.01
C VAL A 44 22.31 48.65 15.87
N ALA A 45 22.40 49.97 16.04
CA ALA A 45 23.70 50.63 16.02
C ALA A 45 24.39 50.46 17.39
N MET A 46 25.57 49.80 17.40
CA MET A 46 26.44 49.82 18.57
C MET A 46 27.24 51.11 18.58
N SER A 47 26.87 52.07 19.40
CA SER A 47 27.68 53.23 19.65
C SER A 47 28.91 52.85 20.44
N LYS A 48 30.11 53.08 19.89
CA LYS A 48 31.40 52.84 20.57
C LYS A 48 31.66 53.74 21.78
N ALA A 49 30.83 54.77 21.98
CA ALA A 49 31.05 55.83 22.98
C ALA A 49 30.16 55.73 24.25
N SER A 50 29.08 54.98 24.19
CA SER A 50 28.24 54.74 25.37
C SER A 50 27.58 53.35 25.21
N ALA A 51 27.42 52.64 26.32
CA ALA A 51 26.79 51.28 26.32
C ALA A 51 25.28 51.28 25.99
N SER A 52 24.75 52.34 25.35
CA SER A 52 23.39 52.43 24.92
C SER A 52 23.26 51.95 23.47
N GLN A 53 22.45 50.90 23.26
CA GLN A 53 22.05 50.44 21.95
C GLN A 53 20.94 51.38 21.46
N SER A 54 21.15 52.07 20.32
CA SER A 54 20.09 52.80 19.62
C SER A 54 19.46 51.90 18.58
N ILE A 55 18.12 51.76 18.65
CA ILE A 55 17.34 51.02 17.67
C ILE A 55 16.85 52.05 16.64
N GLU A 56 17.30 51.90 15.40
CA GLU A 56 16.88 52.75 14.29
C GLU A 56 16.14 51.94 13.23
N VAL A 57 15.06 52.51 12.67
CA VAL A 57 14.35 51.91 11.53
C VAL A 57 14.88 52.54 10.27
N ILE A 58 15.56 51.77 9.44
CA ILE A 58 16.11 52.23 8.17
C ILE A 58 15.28 51.72 6.99
N SER A 59 15.26 52.46 5.90
CA SER A 59 14.63 52.01 4.66
C SER A 59 15.47 50.86 4.05
N MET A 60 14.80 49.81 3.63
CA MET A 60 15.44 48.64 3.01
C MET A 60 15.84 48.99 1.57
N ASN A 61 17.12 49.09 1.29
CA ASN A 61 17.64 49.22 -0.06
C ASN A 61 17.92 47.87 -0.70
N GLU A 62 18.09 47.82 -2.03
CA GLU A 62 18.29 46.58 -2.77
C GLU A 62 19.51 45.81 -2.31
N LYS A 63 20.58 46.52 -1.92
CA LYS A 63 21.81 45.92 -1.39
C LYS A 63 21.56 45.17 -0.06
N CYS A 64 20.81 45.79 0.86
CA CYS A 64 20.43 45.11 2.12
C CYS A 64 19.51 43.95 1.88
N ARG A 65 18.58 44.05 0.94
CA ARG A 65 17.68 42.97 0.55
C ARG A 65 18.49 41.77 0.03
N GLN A 66 19.46 42.03 -0.86
CA GLN A 66 20.32 40.98 -1.42
C GLN A 66 21.17 40.32 -0.34
N GLN A 67 21.76 41.06 0.56
CA GLN A 67 22.57 40.50 1.68
C GLN A 67 21.72 39.61 2.60
N LEU A 68 20.50 40.01 2.91
CA LEU A 68 19.56 39.20 3.71
C LEU A 68 19.12 37.94 2.95
N SER A 69 18.86 38.04 1.66
CA SER A 69 18.56 36.91 0.80
C SER A 69 19.72 35.91 0.74
N ASP A 70 20.95 36.39 0.60
CA ASP A 70 22.17 35.56 0.62
C ASP A 70 22.32 34.85 1.97
N THR A 71 22.04 35.55 3.08
CA THR A 71 22.09 34.98 4.44
C THR A 71 20.99 33.91 4.62
N ILE A 72 19.78 34.16 4.13
CA ILE A 72 18.70 33.16 4.16
C ILE A 72 19.09 31.92 3.35
N THR A 73 19.71 32.13 2.19
CA THR A 73 20.17 31.05 1.31
C THR A 73 21.30 30.25 1.99
N ASP A 74 22.23 30.93 2.67
CA ASP A 74 23.32 30.26 3.42
C ASP A 74 22.76 29.42 4.57
N TYR A 75 21.83 29.94 5.37
CA TYR A 75 21.15 29.18 6.41
C TYR A 75 20.39 27.96 5.83
N ALA A 76 19.68 28.15 4.73
CA ALA A 76 18.95 27.07 4.09
C ALA A 76 19.89 25.97 3.54
N SER A 77 21.07 26.35 3.03
CA SER A 77 22.10 25.41 2.57
C SER A 77 22.69 24.55 3.70
N GLN A 78 22.66 25.05 4.93
CA GLN A 78 23.06 24.35 6.16
C GLN A 78 21.92 23.53 6.77
N SER A 79 20.82 23.31 6.07
CA SER A 79 19.60 22.60 6.54
C SER A 79 18.83 23.33 7.63
N LEU A 80 19.08 24.61 7.85
CA LEU A 80 18.38 25.40 8.83
C LEU A 80 17.05 25.93 8.25
N ARG A 81 15.99 25.82 9.02
CA ARG A 81 14.69 26.43 8.69
C ARG A 81 14.74 27.90 9.08
N THR A 82 14.41 28.77 8.15
CA THR A 82 14.44 30.20 8.41
C THR A 82 13.05 30.76 8.70
N LEU A 83 12.96 31.60 9.71
CA LEU A 83 11.73 32.29 10.14
C LEU A 83 11.99 33.79 10.17
N GLY A 84 11.23 34.53 9.36
CA GLY A 84 11.23 35.98 9.38
C GLY A 84 10.31 36.51 10.49
N LEU A 85 10.74 37.57 11.14
CA LEU A 85 9.98 38.30 12.16
C LEU A 85 9.80 39.74 11.68
N CYS A 86 8.56 40.21 11.56
CA CYS A 86 8.23 41.55 11.08
C CYS A 86 7.17 42.19 11.96
N TYR A 87 7.07 43.51 11.85
CA TYR A 87 5.96 44.25 12.40
C TYR A 87 5.56 45.42 11.49
N ARG A 88 4.33 45.98 11.73
CA ARG A 88 3.84 47.21 11.14
C ARG A 88 2.99 47.94 12.16
N ASP A 89 3.20 49.26 12.27
CA ASP A 89 2.41 50.13 13.15
C ASP A 89 1.27 50.80 12.36
N PHE A 90 0.13 50.93 13.01
CA PHE A 90 -1.07 51.63 12.51
C PHE A 90 -1.58 52.56 13.61
N ASP A 91 -1.93 53.77 13.20
CA ASP A 91 -2.50 54.78 14.12
C ASP A 91 -3.92 54.41 14.58
N VAL A 92 -4.70 53.78 13.68
CA VAL A 92 -6.07 53.36 13.93
C VAL A 92 -6.28 51.94 13.39
N TRP A 93 -7.12 51.17 14.10
CA TRP A 93 -7.50 49.84 13.66
C TRP A 93 -9.02 49.67 13.62
N PRO A 94 -9.67 49.18 12.55
CA PRO A 94 -9.07 48.83 11.24
C PRO A 94 -8.45 50.03 10.52
N PRO A 95 -7.39 49.80 9.69
CA PRO A 95 -6.79 50.91 8.92
C PRO A 95 -7.77 51.50 7.92
N PRO A 96 -7.80 52.83 7.73
CA PRO A 96 -8.71 53.46 6.81
C PRO A 96 -8.48 53.00 5.37
N GLY A 97 -9.56 52.67 4.65
CA GLY A 97 -9.53 52.21 3.26
C GLY A 97 -9.41 50.70 3.08
N ILE A 98 -9.33 49.91 4.16
CA ILE A 98 -9.34 48.44 4.10
C ILE A 98 -10.77 47.94 4.35
N GLN A 99 -11.22 46.99 3.50
CA GLN A 99 -12.53 46.36 3.68
C GLN A 99 -12.48 45.41 4.90
N THR A 100 -13.53 45.51 5.70
CA THR A 100 -13.74 44.60 6.84
C THR A 100 -14.90 43.67 6.55
N ASN A 101 -14.84 42.46 7.11
CA ASN A 101 -15.97 41.52 7.10
C ASN A 101 -17.08 41.99 8.04
N ASP A 102 -18.21 41.26 8.07
CA ASP A 102 -19.39 41.58 8.92
C ASP A 102 -19.05 41.58 10.43
N LEU A 103 -17.93 41.01 10.83
CA LEU A 103 -17.41 40.98 12.21
C LEU A 103 -16.41 42.12 12.50
N GLY A 104 -16.16 43.04 11.54
CA GLY A 104 -15.19 44.11 11.67
C GLY A 104 -13.73 43.67 11.57
N GLU A 105 -13.46 42.48 11.06
CA GLU A 105 -12.11 41.95 10.89
C GLU A 105 -11.56 42.22 9.49
N THR A 106 -10.26 42.49 9.41
CA THR A 106 -9.53 42.77 8.16
C THR A 106 -8.94 41.49 7.58
N ALA A 107 -8.72 41.42 6.27
CA ALA A 107 -7.99 40.34 5.64
C ALA A 107 -6.48 40.52 5.88
N TYR A 108 -5.77 39.37 6.06
CA TYR A 108 -4.33 39.38 6.28
C TYR A 108 -3.55 40.00 5.13
N GLU A 109 -3.93 39.70 3.91
CA GLU A 109 -3.29 40.15 2.67
C GLU A 109 -3.30 41.66 2.50
N ASP A 110 -4.26 42.34 3.13
CA ASP A 110 -4.39 43.79 3.05
C ASP A 110 -3.54 44.53 4.07
N VAL A 111 -3.31 43.93 5.25
CA VAL A 111 -2.56 44.54 6.35
C VAL A 111 -1.11 44.14 6.39
N ALA A 112 -0.73 42.95 5.86
CA ALA A 112 0.62 42.43 5.87
C ALA A 112 1.46 42.89 4.66
N LYS A 113 1.44 44.21 4.39
CA LYS A 113 2.22 44.90 3.36
C LYS A 113 3.10 45.97 4.04
N ASP A 114 4.14 46.42 3.40
CA ASP A 114 5.07 47.44 3.91
C ASP A 114 5.56 47.17 5.32
N LEU A 115 5.98 45.94 5.55
CA LEU A 115 6.43 45.46 6.84
C LEU A 115 7.83 45.99 7.20
N THR A 116 8.09 46.12 8.51
CA THR A 116 9.42 46.39 9.05
C THR A 116 10.01 45.08 9.52
N LEU A 117 11.09 44.62 8.91
CA LEU A 117 11.79 43.37 9.28
C LEU A 117 12.56 43.62 10.57
N LEU A 118 12.30 42.81 11.59
CA LEU A 118 13.08 42.75 12.84
C LEU A 118 14.33 41.91 12.68
N GLY A 119 14.22 40.80 11.96
CA GLY A 119 15.32 39.89 11.72
C GLY A 119 14.87 38.55 11.20
N VAL A 120 15.83 37.71 10.87
CA VAL A 120 15.66 36.33 10.47
C VAL A 120 16.34 35.43 11.49
N VAL A 121 15.61 34.45 11.99
CA VAL A 121 16.15 33.42 12.89
C VAL A 121 16.24 32.09 12.14
N ALA A 122 17.33 31.39 12.38
CA ALA A 122 17.54 30.06 11.85
C ALA A 122 17.25 29.00 12.92
N ILE A 123 16.51 27.98 12.57
CA ILE A 123 16.08 26.92 13.47
C ILE A 123 16.70 25.62 12.97
N GLU A 124 17.49 24.96 13.81
CA GLU A 124 18.03 23.64 13.53
C GLU A 124 17.00 22.57 13.96
N ASP A 125 16.64 21.70 13.01
CA ASP A 125 15.79 20.54 13.24
C ASP A 125 16.54 19.29 12.78
N PRO A 126 17.37 18.68 13.65
CA PRO A 126 18.23 17.57 13.26
C PRO A 126 17.43 16.33 12.91
N LEU A 127 17.96 15.52 12.00
CA LEU A 127 17.37 14.22 11.66
C LEU A 127 17.29 13.33 12.90
N ARG A 128 16.15 12.69 13.10
CA ARG A 128 16.01 11.67 14.14
C ARG A 128 16.97 10.51 13.91
N ARG A 129 17.46 9.92 15.00
CA ARG A 129 18.38 8.78 14.94
C ARG A 129 17.75 7.61 14.17
N GLY A 130 18.54 6.96 13.30
CA GLY A 130 18.10 5.78 12.54
C GLY A 130 17.37 6.08 11.23
N VAL A 131 17.05 7.35 10.91
CA VAL A 131 16.35 7.70 9.66
C VAL A 131 17.18 7.37 8.43
N THR A 132 18.46 7.72 8.42
CA THR A 132 19.36 7.46 7.28
C THR A 132 19.53 5.96 7.01
N GLU A 133 19.67 5.17 8.08
CA GLU A 133 19.73 3.71 8.00
C GLU A 133 18.42 3.12 7.49
N ALA A 134 17.27 3.65 7.97
CA ALA A 134 15.95 3.21 7.53
C ALA A 134 15.69 3.53 6.05
N VAL A 135 16.05 4.73 5.58
CA VAL A 135 15.98 5.10 4.15
C VAL A 135 16.84 4.17 3.30
N ARG A 136 18.05 3.87 3.76
CA ARG A 136 18.95 2.92 3.08
C ARG A 136 18.36 1.51 3.04
N ALA A 137 17.74 1.04 4.14
CA ALA A 137 17.09 -0.26 4.21
C ALA A 137 15.87 -0.31 3.28
N CYS A 138 15.05 0.74 3.21
CA CYS A 138 13.97 0.87 2.22
C CYS A 138 14.52 0.76 0.79
N GLY A 139 15.61 1.45 0.47
CA GLY A 139 16.26 1.38 -0.84
C GLY A 139 16.74 -0.04 -1.19
N LYS A 140 17.35 -0.77 -0.23
CA LYS A 140 17.71 -2.18 -0.41
C LYS A 140 16.49 -3.06 -0.65
N ALA A 141 15.39 -2.76 0.04
CA ALA A 141 14.12 -3.44 -0.14
C ALA A 141 13.41 -3.10 -1.47
N GLY A 142 13.99 -2.24 -2.31
CA GLY A 142 13.41 -1.80 -3.57
C GLY A 142 12.27 -0.79 -3.40
N VAL A 143 12.18 -0.14 -2.24
CA VAL A 143 11.19 0.91 -1.95
C VAL A 143 11.84 2.28 -2.15
N ASN A 144 11.30 3.08 -3.07
CA ASN A 144 11.76 4.43 -3.33
C ASN A 144 11.10 5.41 -2.35
N VAL A 145 11.91 5.98 -1.44
CA VAL A 145 11.45 7.00 -0.50
C VAL A 145 11.48 8.36 -1.18
N LYS A 146 10.37 9.11 -1.09
CA LYS A 146 10.22 10.47 -1.61
C LYS A 146 9.87 11.40 -0.46
N MET A 147 10.38 12.62 -0.50
CA MET A 147 10.10 13.66 0.51
C MET A 147 9.10 14.67 -0.04
N CYS A 148 8.00 14.90 0.69
CA CYS A 148 7.04 15.96 0.40
C CYS A 148 6.95 16.89 1.61
N THR A 149 7.47 18.11 1.49
CA THR A 149 7.58 19.07 2.60
C THR A 149 7.00 20.44 2.26
N GLY A 150 6.61 21.17 3.29
CA GLY A 150 6.24 22.58 3.18
C GLY A 150 7.43 23.55 3.13
N ASP A 151 8.65 23.06 3.38
CA ASP A 151 9.89 23.84 3.40
C ASP A 151 10.32 24.27 1.99
N ASN A 152 11.25 25.23 1.92
CA ASN A 152 11.82 25.65 0.65
C ASN A 152 12.71 24.54 0.03
N ILE A 153 12.99 24.67 -1.27
CA ILE A 153 13.71 23.63 -2.02
C ILE A 153 15.16 23.45 -1.55
N LEU A 154 15.81 24.51 -1.06
CA LEU A 154 17.20 24.44 -0.59
C LEU A 154 17.32 23.64 0.70
N THR A 155 16.50 23.99 1.71
CA THR A 155 16.44 23.25 2.98
C THR A 155 16.02 21.80 2.74
N ALA A 156 14.98 21.57 1.92
CA ALA A 156 14.51 20.23 1.58
C ALA A 156 15.60 19.40 0.87
N SER A 157 16.35 20.00 -0.05
CA SER A 157 17.45 19.34 -0.76
C SER A 157 18.60 19.00 0.18
N SER A 158 18.93 19.89 1.13
CA SER A 158 19.97 19.66 2.12
C SER A 158 19.58 18.50 3.07
N ILE A 159 18.37 18.53 3.65
CA ILE A 159 17.83 17.44 4.47
C ILE A 159 17.73 16.13 3.66
N GLY A 160 17.28 16.22 2.41
CA GLY A 160 17.19 15.08 1.50
C GLY A 160 18.53 14.40 1.23
N LYS A 161 19.62 15.18 1.08
CA LYS A 161 20.99 14.67 0.97
C LYS A 161 21.46 13.99 2.26
N GLN A 162 21.26 14.64 3.41
CA GLN A 162 21.63 14.09 4.71
C GLN A 162 20.89 12.78 5.03
N SER A 163 19.61 12.70 4.74
CA SER A 163 18.78 11.50 4.95
C SER A 163 19.05 10.39 3.92
N GLY A 164 19.70 10.71 2.79
CA GLY A 164 19.95 9.78 1.69
C GLY A 164 18.72 9.56 0.77
N ILE A 165 17.69 10.40 0.88
CA ILE A 165 16.52 10.38 -0.03
C ILE A 165 16.91 11.00 -1.38
N TYR A 166 17.58 12.16 -1.35
CA TYR A 166 18.01 12.86 -2.55
C TYR A 166 19.36 12.30 -3.02
N ARG A 167 19.32 11.62 -4.15
CA ARG A 167 20.46 10.87 -4.72
C ARG A 167 20.64 11.22 -6.19
N PRO A 168 21.81 10.93 -6.80
CA PRO A 168 22.04 11.11 -8.24
C PRO A 168 20.93 10.49 -9.08
N GLY A 169 20.48 11.20 -10.11
CA GLY A 169 19.31 10.84 -10.94
C GLY A 169 17.98 11.32 -10.38
N GLY A 170 17.93 11.82 -9.15
CA GLY A 170 16.72 12.35 -8.53
C GLY A 170 16.45 13.81 -8.87
N VAL A 171 15.19 14.18 -8.88
CA VAL A 171 14.68 15.52 -9.17
C VAL A 171 14.07 16.14 -7.91
N ALA A 172 14.31 17.43 -7.71
CA ALA A 172 13.64 18.27 -6.73
C ALA A 172 12.82 19.35 -7.45
N ILE A 173 11.59 19.57 -7.01
CA ILE A 173 10.67 20.55 -7.58
C ILE A 173 9.82 21.20 -6.49
N GLU A 174 9.36 22.43 -6.71
CA GLU A 174 8.43 23.10 -5.83
C GLU A 174 6.97 22.88 -6.23
N GLY A 175 6.04 22.86 -5.25
CA GLY A 175 4.61 22.64 -5.45
C GLY A 175 3.95 23.56 -6.49
N PRO A 176 4.22 24.89 -6.49
CA PRO A 176 3.69 25.77 -7.52
C PRO A 176 4.09 25.38 -8.94
N VAL A 177 5.31 24.89 -9.13
CA VAL A 177 5.82 24.40 -10.43
C VAL A 177 5.21 23.04 -10.77
N PHE A 178 5.10 22.15 -9.78
CA PHE A 178 4.47 20.83 -9.92
C PHE A 178 3.03 20.91 -10.45
N ARG A 179 2.27 21.90 -10.01
CA ARG A 179 0.88 22.13 -10.47
C ARG A 179 0.78 22.63 -11.92
N GLN A 180 1.82 23.27 -12.46
CA GLN A 180 1.86 23.75 -13.84
C GLN A 180 2.13 22.63 -14.86
N LEU A 181 2.61 21.47 -14.42
CA LEU A 181 2.93 20.34 -15.30
C LEU A 181 1.66 19.71 -15.89
N SER A 182 1.78 19.23 -17.13
CA SER A 182 0.74 18.41 -17.75
C SER A 182 0.67 17.03 -17.07
N HIS A 183 -0.45 16.33 -17.22
CA HIS A 183 -0.56 14.97 -16.66
C HIS A 183 0.49 14.01 -17.27
N ALA A 184 0.81 14.16 -18.57
CA ALA A 184 1.82 13.36 -19.22
C ALA A 184 3.21 13.60 -18.63
N ASP A 185 3.57 14.87 -18.40
CA ASP A 185 4.85 15.24 -17.79
C ASP A 185 4.92 14.77 -16.32
N LEU A 186 3.80 14.84 -15.58
CA LEU A 186 3.73 14.32 -14.22
C LEU A 186 3.96 12.81 -14.14
N VAL A 187 3.37 12.05 -15.05
CA VAL A 187 3.55 10.59 -15.14
C VAL A 187 5.02 10.24 -15.40
N GLU A 188 5.69 11.03 -16.23
CA GLU A 188 7.10 10.80 -16.54
C GLU A 188 8.03 11.27 -15.43
N LEU A 189 7.74 12.40 -14.80
CA LEU A 189 8.54 12.98 -13.73
C LEU A 189 8.41 12.18 -12.41
N ALA A 190 7.22 11.68 -12.09
CA ALA A 190 6.92 11.07 -10.80
C ALA A 190 7.88 9.96 -10.36
N PRO A 191 8.36 9.04 -11.21
CA PRO A 191 9.36 8.04 -10.82
C PRO A 191 10.68 8.66 -10.37
N HIS A 192 11.12 9.74 -11.02
CA HIS A 192 12.39 10.43 -10.78
C HIS A 192 12.31 11.51 -9.70
N LEU A 193 11.10 11.89 -9.29
CA LEU A 193 10.88 12.89 -8.24
C LEU A 193 11.33 12.34 -6.89
N HIS A 194 12.30 12.96 -6.26
CA HIS A 194 12.78 12.64 -4.92
C HIS A 194 12.27 13.64 -3.88
N ILE A 195 12.15 14.91 -4.26
CA ILE A 195 11.77 16.00 -3.34
C ILE A 195 10.68 16.85 -3.99
N LEU A 196 9.56 17.00 -3.27
CA LEU A 196 8.50 17.95 -3.54
C LEU A 196 8.50 18.98 -2.41
N ALA A 197 9.13 20.13 -2.65
CA ALA A 197 9.24 21.24 -1.71
C ALA A 197 8.04 22.17 -1.80
N ARG A 198 7.75 22.98 -0.77
CA ARG A 198 6.61 23.92 -0.70
C ARG A 198 5.27 23.29 -1.16
N SER A 199 5.11 22.01 -0.84
CA SER A 199 3.95 21.23 -1.24
C SER A 199 2.69 21.63 -0.45
N SER A 200 1.55 21.60 -1.16
CA SER A 200 0.22 21.67 -0.54
C SER A 200 -0.33 20.26 -0.25
N PRO A 201 -1.38 20.12 0.55
CA PRO A 201 -2.07 18.84 0.74
C PRO A 201 -2.55 18.21 -0.57
N GLU A 202 -2.98 19.03 -1.52
CA GLU A 202 -3.45 18.61 -2.84
C GLU A 202 -2.31 18.07 -3.71
N ASP A 203 -1.12 18.70 -3.65
CA ASP A 203 0.08 18.23 -4.37
C ASP A 203 0.50 16.84 -3.91
N LYS A 204 0.46 16.59 -2.57
CA LYS A 204 0.75 15.28 -1.99
C LYS A 204 -0.22 14.21 -2.48
N LYS A 205 -1.52 14.54 -2.52
CA LYS A 205 -2.56 13.65 -3.03
C LYS A 205 -2.39 13.39 -4.53
N THR A 206 -2.10 14.41 -5.33
CA THR A 206 -1.87 14.29 -6.77
C THR A 206 -0.68 13.38 -7.06
N LEU A 207 0.46 13.57 -6.39
CA LEU A 207 1.63 12.70 -6.53
C LEU A 207 1.29 11.26 -6.17
N THR A 208 0.56 11.04 -5.06
CA THR A 208 0.14 9.71 -4.62
C THR A 208 -0.72 9.02 -5.70
N ASN A 209 -1.70 9.73 -6.26
CA ASN A 209 -2.57 9.19 -7.31
C ASN A 209 -1.79 8.91 -8.60
N THR A 210 -0.91 9.82 -9.02
CA THR A 210 -0.07 9.62 -10.22
C THR A 210 0.80 8.37 -10.10
N LEU A 211 1.42 8.15 -8.94
CA LEU A 211 2.21 6.93 -8.71
C LEU A 211 1.35 5.65 -8.70
N LYS A 212 0.12 5.72 -8.17
CA LYS A 212 -0.84 4.60 -8.23
C LYS A 212 -1.32 4.31 -9.64
N ASP A 213 -1.54 5.34 -10.45
CA ASP A 213 -1.93 5.20 -11.85
C ASP A 213 -0.80 4.56 -12.69
N LEU A 214 0.46 4.74 -12.28
CA LEU A 214 1.63 4.01 -12.82
C LEU A 214 1.69 2.53 -12.37
N GLY A 215 0.76 2.08 -11.52
CA GLY A 215 0.72 0.71 -11.01
C GLY A 215 1.64 0.46 -9.81
N GLU A 216 2.18 1.52 -9.21
CA GLU A 216 2.99 1.41 -7.99
C GLU A 216 2.11 1.26 -6.75
N ILE A 217 2.62 0.55 -5.74
CA ILE A 217 2.01 0.48 -4.41
C ILE A 217 2.62 1.61 -3.58
N VAL A 218 1.79 2.58 -3.22
CA VAL A 218 2.21 3.81 -2.58
C VAL A 218 1.85 3.80 -1.10
N ALA A 219 2.84 4.02 -0.25
CA ALA A 219 2.64 4.34 1.16
C ALA A 219 2.89 5.82 1.41
N VAL A 220 2.11 6.43 2.28
CA VAL A 220 2.27 7.82 2.72
C VAL A 220 2.45 7.86 4.22
N THR A 221 3.41 8.65 4.69
CA THR A 221 3.63 8.91 6.12
C THR A 221 3.36 10.39 6.40
N GLY A 222 2.55 10.67 7.40
CA GLY A 222 2.23 12.04 7.80
C GLY A 222 1.78 12.12 9.25
N ASP A 223 1.90 13.31 9.84
CA ASP A 223 1.52 13.61 11.23
C ASP A 223 0.42 14.70 11.31
N GLY A 224 0.30 15.50 10.27
CA GLY A 224 -0.59 16.67 10.24
C GLY A 224 -1.96 16.41 9.61
N THR A 225 -2.90 17.29 9.94
CA THR A 225 -4.22 17.34 9.28
C THR A 225 -4.10 17.57 7.77
N ASN A 226 -3.02 18.24 7.34
CA ASN A 226 -2.72 18.51 5.93
C ASN A 226 -2.37 17.25 5.14
N ASP A 227 -1.97 16.17 5.82
CA ASP A 227 -1.60 14.89 5.22
C ASP A 227 -2.80 13.94 5.06
N GLY A 228 -3.90 14.19 5.76
CA GLY A 228 -5.09 13.35 5.76
C GLY A 228 -5.59 12.95 4.36
N PRO A 229 -5.73 13.88 3.39
CA PRO A 229 -6.14 13.52 2.03
C PRO A 229 -5.17 12.60 1.30
N ALA A 230 -3.85 12.76 1.51
CA ALA A 230 -2.82 11.90 0.93
C ALA A 230 -2.77 10.53 1.63
N LEU A 231 -2.85 10.49 2.96
CA LEU A 231 -2.93 9.26 3.76
C LEU A 231 -4.08 8.38 3.30
N LYS A 232 -5.28 8.97 3.17
CA LYS A 232 -6.48 8.24 2.74
C LYS A 232 -6.44 7.80 1.28
N SER A 233 -5.73 8.51 0.41
CA SER A 233 -5.60 8.15 -1.01
C SER A 233 -4.51 7.11 -1.27
N ALA A 234 -3.57 6.91 -0.36
CA ALA A 234 -2.50 5.92 -0.46
C ALA A 234 -3.04 4.48 -0.44
N ASN A 235 -2.19 3.50 -0.78
CA ASN A 235 -2.49 2.09 -0.54
C ASN A 235 -2.29 1.73 0.93
N VAL A 236 -1.32 2.40 1.60
CA VAL A 236 -1.08 2.28 3.03
C VAL A 236 -0.75 3.66 3.59
N GLY A 237 -1.57 4.13 4.52
CA GLY A 237 -1.33 5.36 5.28
C GLY A 237 -0.65 5.04 6.61
N PHE A 238 0.44 5.74 6.93
CA PHE A 238 1.13 5.68 8.22
C PHE A 238 0.98 7.01 8.93
N SER A 239 0.52 7.03 10.18
CA SER A 239 0.53 8.23 11.02
C SER A 239 1.43 8.06 12.23
N MET A 240 1.86 9.18 12.78
CA MET A 240 2.60 9.22 14.04
C MET A 240 1.64 9.07 15.22
N GLY A 241 2.01 8.28 16.23
CA GLY A 241 1.16 7.98 17.38
C GLY A 241 1.20 9.06 18.44
N ILE A 242 2.37 9.65 18.68
CA ILE A 242 2.61 10.68 19.71
C ILE A 242 2.36 12.07 19.13
N ALA A 243 3.07 12.44 18.05
CA ALA A 243 2.97 13.75 17.41
C ALA A 243 1.79 13.88 16.44
N GLY A 244 1.23 12.75 15.97
CA GLY A 244 0.17 12.74 14.97
C GLY A 244 -1.14 13.33 15.47
N SER A 245 -1.77 14.17 14.63
CA SER A 245 -3.11 14.67 14.87
C SER A 245 -4.14 13.54 14.79
N GLU A 246 -5.26 13.68 15.51
CA GLU A 246 -6.35 12.67 15.47
C GLU A 246 -6.87 12.46 14.03
N VAL A 247 -6.92 13.53 13.23
CA VAL A 247 -7.32 13.44 11.82
C VAL A 247 -6.35 12.59 11.00
N ALA A 248 -5.04 12.72 11.25
CA ALA A 248 -4.03 11.89 10.57
C ALA A 248 -4.13 10.42 11.00
N LYS A 249 -4.34 10.16 12.29
CA LYS A 249 -4.53 8.80 12.84
C LYS A 249 -5.77 8.13 12.24
N GLU A 250 -6.89 8.86 12.17
CA GLU A 250 -8.14 8.36 11.62
C GLU A 250 -8.09 8.12 10.09
N ALA A 251 -7.24 8.89 9.39
CA ALA A 251 -7.03 8.75 7.95
C ALA A 251 -6.00 7.67 7.57
N SER A 252 -5.26 7.12 8.54
CA SER A 252 -4.19 6.14 8.33
C SER A 252 -4.64 4.70 8.59
N ASP A 253 -3.94 3.74 7.97
CA ASP A 253 -4.15 2.31 8.19
C ASP A 253 -3.30 1.79 9.34
N ILE A 254 -2.14 2.40 9.59
CA ILE A 254 -1.15 1.99 10.58
C ILE A 254 -0.69 3.21 11.37
N VAL A 255 -0.69 3.10 12.70
CA VAL A 255 -0.20 4.13 13.62
C VAL A 255 1.15 3.70 14.20
N LEU A 256 2.18 4.53 14.03
CA LEU A 256 3.53 4.31 14.55
C LEU A 256 3.60 4.85 15.99
N LEU A 257 3.56 3.97 16.97
CA LEU A 257 3.49 4.35 18.40
C LEU A 257 4.76 5.02 18.94
N ASP A 258 5.89 4.81 18.26
CA ASP A 258 7.21 5.35 18.63
C ASP A 258 7.61 6.59 17.81
N ASP A 259 6.77 7.04 16.91
CA ASP A 259 7.01 8.13 15.95
C ASP A 259 8.34 7.99 15.18
N ASN A 260 8.82 6.76 14.99
CA ASN A 260 10.09 6.49 14.36
C ASN A 260 9.92 5.97 12.93
N PHE A 261 10.55 6.63 11.97
CA PHE A 261 10.55 6.20 10.58
C PHE A 261 11.15 4.78 10.40
N SER A 262 12.07 4.35 11.27
CA SER A 262 12.64 3.00 11.23
C SER A 262 11.58 1.89 11.41
N SER A 263 10.48 2.18 12.09
CA SER A 263 9.37 1.25 12.28
C SER A 263 8.62 0.93 10.98
N ILE A 264 8.72 1.79 9.96
CA ILE A 264 8.22 1.51 8.62
C ILE A 264 8.99 0.35 7.97
N VAL A 265 10.30 0.25 8.20
CA VAL A 265 11.11 -0.88 7.70
C VAL A 265 10.60 -2.19 8.30
N ASN A 266 10.27 -2.17 9.60
CA ASN A 266 9.66 -3.32 10.26
C ASN A 266 8.27 -3.64 9.68
N ALA A 267 7.45 -2.63 9.40
CA ALA A 267 6.15 -2.82 8.75
C ALA A 267 6.28 -3.45 7.35
N ILE A 268 7.27 -3.02 6.54
CA ILE A 268 7.57 -3.63 5.24
C ILE A 268 7.99 -5.10 5.41
N MET A 269 8.86 -5.38 6.36
CA MET A 269 9.34 -6.73 6.66
C MET A 269 8.20 -7.66 7.07
N TRP A 270 7.35 -7.22 8.00
CA TRP A 270 6.19 -7.97 8.45
C TRP A 270 5.12 -8.12 7.36
N GLY A 271 4.85 -7.07 6.58
CA GLY A 271 3.94 -7.15 5.45
C GLY A 271 4.37 -8.21 4.42
N ARG A 272 5.67 -8.30 4.12
CA ARG A 272 6.23 -9.36 3.26
C ARG A 272 6.10 -10.74 3.90
N CYS A 273 6.33 -10.84 5.22
CA CYS A 273 6.17 -12.08 5.96
C CYS A 273 4.73 -12.59 5.92
N VAL A 274 3.75 -11.70 6.14
CA VAL A 274 2.32 -12.05 6.05
C VAL A 274 1.93 -12.49 4.64
N ASN A 275 2.37 -11.78 3.61
CA ASN A 275 2.12 -12.18 2.22
C ASN A 275 2.71 -13.56 1.90
N ASP A 276 3.91 -13.83 2.38
CA ASP A 276 4.54 -15.15 2.22
C ASP A 276 3.78 -16.24 3.00
N ALA A 277 3.30 -15.94 4.21
CA ALA A 277 2.48 -16.87 5.00
C ALA A 277 1.18 -17.23 4.27
N VAL A 278 0.50 -16.25 3.70
CA VAL A 278 -0.71 -16.48 2.87
C VAL A 278 -0.39 -17.37 1.66
N ARG A 279 0.71 -17.11 0.94
CA ARG A 279 1.13 -17.95 -0.19
C ARG A 279 1.46 -19.38 0.22
N LYS A 280 2.18 -19.57 1.33
CA LYS A 280 2.49 -20.90 1.89
C LYS A 280 1.21 -21.68 2.21
N PHE A 281 0.28 -21.02 2.88
CA PHE A 281 -1.02 -21.62 3.19
C PHE A 281 -1.82 -21.97 1.93
N LEU A 282 -1.92 -21.06 0.96
CA LEU A 282 -2.63 -21.34 -0.30
C LEU A 282 -2.02 -22.52 -1.07
N GLN A 283 -0.69 -22.61 -1.11
CA GLN A 283 -0.02 -23.74 -1.74
C GLN A 283 -0.40 -25.07 -1.09
N PHE A 284 -0.43 -25.11 0.24
CA PHE A 284 -0.84 -26.28 0.99
C PHE A 284 -2.31 -26.60 0.75
N GLN A 285 -3.20 -25.64 0.98
CA GLN A 285 -4.65 -25.79 0.91
C GLN A 285 -5.15 -26.24 -0.47
N ILE A 286 -4.63 -25.64 -1.54
CA ILE A 286 -5.02 -26.02 -2.91
C ILE A 286 -4.59 -27.46 -3.20
N THR A 287 -3.41 -27.88 -2.74
CA THR A 287 -2.95 -29.28 -2.90
C THR A 287 -3.91 -30.24 -2.22
N VAL A 288 -4.26 -30.00 -0.95
CA VAL A 288 -5.20 -30.84 -0.18
C VAL A 288 -6.53 -30.94 -0.89
N ASN A 289 -7.10 -29.79 -1.29
CA ASN A 289 -8.41 -29.73 -1.91
C ASN A 289 -8.47 -30.44 -3.28
N ILE A 290 -7.45 -30.26 -4.14
CA ILE A 290 -7.38 -30.97 -5.43
C ILE A 290 -7.39 -32.48 -5.20
N VAL A 291 -6.54 -32.94 -4.28
CA VAL A 291 -6.43 -34.39 -3.98
C VAL A 291 -7.74 -34.92 -3.41
N ALA A 292 -8.31 -34.25 -2.41
CA ALA A 292 -9.56 -34.67 -1.78
C ALA A 292 -10.73 -34.73 -2.77
N VAL A 293 -10.90 -33.71 -3.61
CA VAL A 293 -11.99 -33.66 -4.60
C VAL A 293 -11.81 -34.75 -5.65
N VAL A 294 -10.61 -34.89 -6.22
CA VAL A 294 -10.37 -35.89 -7.28
C VAL A 294 -10.55 -37.31 -6.73
N ILE A 295 -10.02 -37.61 -5.55
CA ILE A 295 -10.16 -38.96 -4.94
C ILE A 295 -11.62 -39.26 -4.64
N THR A 296 -12.33 -38.32 -4.00
CA THR A 296 -13.75 -38.50 -3.67
C THR A 296 -14.59 -38.71 -4.94
N PHE A 297 -14.37 -37.88 -5.98
CA PHE A 297 -15.08 -38.00 -7.24
C PHE A 297 -14.79 -39.33 -7.95
N VAL A 298 -13.52 -39.66 -8.16
CA VAL A 298 -13.11 -40.89 -8.85
C VAL A 298 -13.60 -42.12 -8.10
N SER A 299 -13.47 -42.15 -6.76
CA SER A 299 -13.92 -43.28 -5.97
C SER A 299 -15.46 -43.46 -6.02
N SER A 300 -16.22 -42.37 -5.92
CA SER A 300 -17.68 -42.43 -5.96
C SER A 300 -18.23 -42.84 -7.33
N VAL A 301 -17.58 -42.45 -8.43
CA VAL A 301 -17.98 -42.83 -9.79
C VAL A 301 -17.60 -44.27 -10.12
N SER A 302 -16.46 -44.75 -9.61
CA SER A 302 -15.95 -46.11 -9.93
C SER A 302 -16.49 -47.20 -9.04
N ASP A 303 -17.05 -46.87 -7.88
CA ASP A 303 -17.63 -47.83 -6.95
C ASP A 303 -19.12 -48.09 -7.31
N ARG A 304 -19.53 -49.36 -7.40
CA ARG A 304 -20.92 -49.78 -7.70
C ARG A 304 -21.91 -49.30 -6.63
N ASP A 305 -21.46 -49.23 -5.39
CA ASP A 305 -22.26 -48.80 -4.24
C ASP A 305 -22.13 -47.28 -3.98
N GLN A 306 -21.45 -46.57 -4.87
CA GLN A 306 -21.20 -45.09 -4.78
C GLN A 306 -20.54 -44.66 -3.47
N ASN A 307 -19.81 -45.57 -2.81
CA ASN A 307 -19.11 -45.25 -1.57
C ASN A 307 -17.83 -44.48 -1.82
N SER A 308 -17.71 -43.31 -1.18
CA SER A 308 -16.46 -42.55 -1.15
C SER A 308 -15.42 -43.24 -0.27
N VAL A 309 -14.15 -43.19 -0.67
CA VAL A 309 -13.01 -43.72 0.13
C VAL A 309 -12.86 -42.98 1.45
N LEU A 310 -13.12 -41.67 1.44
CA LEU A 310 -13.10 -40.82 2.63
C LEU A 310 -14.53 -40.54 3.09
N THR A 311 -14.79 -40.76 4.36
CA THR A 311 -16.09 -40.44 4.95
C THR A 311 -16.29 -38.93 5.13
N PRO A 312 -17.53 -38.40 5.17
CA PRO A 312 -17.77 -36.98 5.42
C PRO A 312 -17.12 -36.47 6.71
N VAL A 313 -17.05 -37.30 7.77
CA VAL A 313 -16.41 -36.94 9.04
C VAL A 313 -14.90 -36.82 8.91
N GLN A 314 -14.28 -37.71 8.13
CA GLN A 314 -12.84 -37.65 7.82
C GLN A 314 -12.51 -36.41 6.99
N LEU A 315 -13.34 -36.06 5.98
CA LEU A 315 -13.19 -34.84 5.20
C LEU A 315 -13.39 -33.57 6.05
N LEU A 316 -14.33 -33.62 7.00
CA LEU A 316 -14.53 -32.51 7.94
C LEU A 316 -13.30 -32.33 8.85
N TRP A 317 -12.72 -33.42 9.34
CA TRP A 317 -11.48 -33.38 10.12
C TRP A 317 -10.35 -32.72 9.33
N LEU A 318 -10.15 -33.15 8.09
CA LEU A 318 -9.11 -32.61 7.22
C LEU A 318 -9.31 -31.11 6.93
N ASN A 319 -10.49 -30.76 6.42
CA ASN A 319 -10.72 -29.40 5.93
C ASN A 319 -11.00 -28.37 7.02
N LEU A 320 -11.56 -28.78 8.17
CA LEU A 320 -11.89 -27.83 9.22
C LEU A 320 -10.78 -27.73 10.27
N ILE A 321 -10.27 -28.85 10.76
CA ILE A 321 -9.36 -28.87 11.89
C ILE A 321 -7.91 -28.83 11.42
N MET A 322 -7.51 -29.77 10.58
CA MET A 322 -6.13 -29.88 10.11
C MET A 322 -5.71 -28.67 9.26
N ASP A 323 -6.57 -28.22 8.32
CA ASP A 323 -6.24 -27.06 7.49
C ASP A 323 -6.16 -25.76 8.31
N THR A 324 -7.01 -25.62 9.34
CA THR A 324 -6.94 -24.46 10.25
C THR A 324 -5.65 -24.47 11.07
N LEU A 325 -5.26 -25.63 11.58
CA LEU A 325 -4.02 -25.80 12.33
C LEU A 325 -2.79 -25.58 11.43
N ALA A 326 -2.82 -26.10 10.20
CA ALA A 326 -1.77 -25.88 9.21
C ALA A 326 -1.65 -24.40 8.83
N ALA A 327 -2.77 -23.69 8.66
CA ALA A 327 -2.78 -22.25 8.44
C ALA A 327 -2.09 -21.50 9.58
N LEU A 328 -2.45 -21.83 10.82
CA LEU A 328 -1.85 -21.24 12.02
C LEU A 328 -0.34 -21.56 12.08
N ALA A 329 0.05 -22.81 11.86
CA ALA A 329 1.45 -23.23 11.85
C ALA A 329 2.29 -22.47 10.80
N LEU A 330 1.77 -22.33 9.57
CA LEU A 330 2.46 -21.65 8.47
C LEU A 330 2.51 -20.12 8.67
N ALA A 331 1.58 -19.56 9.44
CA ALA A 331 1.54 -18.12 9.77
C ALA A 331 2.50 -17.74 10.92
N THR A 332 2.99 -18.69 11.71
CA THR A 332 3.85 -18.41 12.87
C THR A 332 5.34 -18.23 12.54
N ASP A 333 5.73 -18.31 11.27
CA ASP A 333 7.12 -18.08 10.88
C ASP A 333 7.54 -16.64 11.23
N PRO A 334 8.68 -16.45 11.93
CA PRO A 334 9.16 -15.11 12.27
C PRO A 334 9.58 -14.35 11.01
N ALA A 335 9.43 -13.03 11.05
CA ALA A 335 9.88 -12.18 9.96
C ALA A 335 11.41 -12.29 9.79
N ASP A 336 11.86 -12.61 8.58
CA ASP A 336 13.29 -12.75 8.25
C ASP A 336 13.80 -11.44 7.66
N PRO A 337 14.85 -10.81 8.23
CA PRO A 337 15.49 -9.62 7.65
C PRO A 337 15.92 -9.78 6.18
N LYS A 338 16.22 -11.00 5.73
CA LYS A 338 16.50 -11.32 4.33
C LYS A 338 15.33 -10.99 3.38
N SER A 339 14.11 -10.92 3.90
CA SER A 339 12.95 -10.50 3.11
C SER A 339 13.08 -9.06 2.60
N LEU A 340 13.89 -8.23 3.26
CA LEU A 340 14.19 -6.87 2.81
C LEU A 340 15.21 -6.79 1.67
N GLU A 341 15.90 -7.87 1.33
CA GLU A 341 16.89 -7.90 0.24
C GLU A 341 16.25 -8.23 -1.11
N ARG A 342 15.00 -8.70 -1.14
CA ARG A 342 14.27 -8.97 -2.37
C ARG A 342 13.57 -7.73 -2.91
N LYS A 343 13.42 -7.66 -4.23
CA LYS A 343 12.61 -6.63 -4.89
C LYS A 343 11.13 -6.80 -4.52
N PRO A 344 10.35 -5.71 -4.47
CA PRO A 344 8.92 -5.80 -4.23
C PRO A 344 8.20 -6.52 -5.38
N ASP A 345 7.13 -7.22 -5.05
CA ASP A 345 6.24 -7.82 -6.04
C ASP A 345 5.42 -6.70 -6.71
N ARG A 346 5.15 -6.81 -8.00
CA ARG A 346 4.26 -5.87 -8.72
C ARG A 346 2.83 -6.04 -8.23
N SER A 347 2.03 -4.98 -8.27
CA SER A 347 0.60 -5.02 -7.91
C SER A 347 -0.21 -6.01 -8.77
N THR A 348 0.25 -6.27 -10.00
CA THR A 348 -0.35 -7.23 -10.95
C THR A 348 0.21 -8.64 -10.83
N ALA A 349 1.18 -8.89 -9.93
CA ALA A 349 1.77 -10.22 -9.75
C ALA A 349 0.71 -11.22 -9.27
N PRO A 350 0.65 -12.43 -9.85
CA PRO A 350 -0.30 -13.43 -9.41
C PRO A 350 0.01 -13.89 -7.99
N LEU A 351 -1.04 -14.10 -7.18
CA LEU A 351 -0.89 -14.60 -5.81
C LEU A 351 -0.25 -15.99 -5.80
N ILE A 352 -0.66 -16.85 -6.73
CA ILE A 352 -0.09 -18.19 -6.92
C ILE A 352 0.96 -18.11 -8.01
N THR A 353 2.22 -18.25 -7.62
CA THR A 353 3.36 -18.20 -8.54
C THR A 353 3.48 -19.48 -9.38
N PRO A 354 4.18 -19.46 -10.54
CA PRO A 354 4.45 -20.67 -11.32
C PRO A 354 5.20 -21.73 -10.52
N GLU A 355 6.04 -21.32 -9.56
CA GLU A 355 6.74 -22.24 -8.66
C GLU A 355 5.79 -22.94 -7.71
N MET A 356 4.79 -22.25 -7.20
CA MET A 356 3.74 -22.85 -6.37
C MET A 356 2.91 -23.84 -7.20
N TRP A 357 2.49 -23.48 -8.40
CA TRP A 357 1.74 -24.38 -9.29
C TRP A 357 2.48 -25.67 -9.57
N LYS A 358 3.78 -25.58 -9.82
CA LYS A 358 4.65 -26.75 -10.03
C LYS A 358 4.60 -27.71 -8.85
N LEU A 359 4.77 -27.19 -7.64
CA LEU A 359 4.73 -27.99 -6.41
C LEU A 359 3.33 -28.57 -6.14
N ILE A 360 2.27 -27.75 -6.31
CA ILE A 360 0.88 -28.19 -6.17
C ILE A 360 0.59 -29.36 -7.11
N THR A 361 0.91 -29.23 -8.40
CA THR A 361 0.61 -30.23 -9.41
C THR A 361 1.33 -31.54 -9.15
N VAL A 362 2.64 -31.48 -8.89
CA VAL A 362 3.43 -32.70 -8.67
C VAL A 362 3.02 -33.44 -7.39
N GLN A 363 2.79 -32.71 -6.30
CA GLN A 363 2.32 -33.29 -5.04
C GLN A 363 0.91 -33.88 -5.19
N SER A 364 0.00 -33.17 -5.86
CA SER A 364 -1.36 -33.66 -6.09
C SER A 364 -1.37 -34.94 -6.94
N ILE A 365 -0.62 -34.98 -8.04
CA ILE A 365 -0.53 -36.17 -8.91
C ILE A 365 0.03 -37.36 -8.11
N TYR A 366 1.10 -37.16 -7.36
CA TYR A 366 1.68 -38.21 -6.52
C TYR A 366 0.66 -38.80 -5.55
N GLN A 367 -0.02 -37.93 -4.80
CA GLN A 367 -0.97 -38.38 -3.77
C GLN A 367 -2.21 -39.03 -4.39
N ILE A 368 -2.73 -38.52 -5.51
CA ILE A 368 -3.86 -39.14 -6.22
C ILE A 368 -3.49 -40.53 -6.69
N ILE A 369 -2.33 -40.72 -7.36
CA ILE A 369 -1.89 -42.04 -7.85
C ILE A 369 -1.71 -42.98 -6.67
N LEU A 370 -1.04 -42.54 -5.60
CA LEU A 370 -0.80 -43.38 -4.42
C LEU A 370 -2.11 -43.89 -3.81
N ILE A 371 -3.06 -43.02 -3.61
CA ILE A 371 -4.34 -43.38 -2.97
C ILE A 371 -5.21 -44.24 -3.88
N LEU A 372 -5.25 -43.97 -5.19
CA LEU A 372 -6.00 -44.78 -6.14
C LEU A 372 -5.37 -46.20 -6.26
N VAL A 373 -4.05 -46.31 -6.27
CA VAL A 373 -3.38 -47.62 -6.24
C VAL A 373 -3.74 -48.38 -4.96
N LEU A 374 -3.71 -47.73 -3.80
CA LEU A 374 -4.13 -48.38 -2.55
C LEU A 374 -5.61 -48.78 -2.57
N LYS A 375 -6.50 -47.96 -3.13
CA LYS A 375 -7.94 -48.25 -3.22
C LYS A 375 -8.21 -49.51 -4.08
N TYR A 376 -7.59 -49.58 -5.28
CA TYR A 376 -7.92 -50.64 -6.25
C TYR A 376 -7.02 -51.90 -6.15
N ARG A 377 -5.81 -51.76 -5.63
CA ARG A 377 -4.84 -52.84 -5.52
C ARG A 377 -4.37 -53.08 -4.09
N GLY A 378 -4.90 -52.35 -3.10
CA GLY A 378 -4.44 -52.43 -1.72
C GLY A 378 -4.63 -53.81 -1.11
N MET A 379 -5.74 -54.48 -1.37
CA MET A 379 -6.00 -55.85 -0.88
C MET A 379 -5.00 -56.86 -1.43
N ASP A 380 -4.67 -56.78 -2.73
CA ASP A 380 -3.66 -57.61 -3.38
C ASP A 380 -2.26 -57.34 -2.81
N ILE A 381 -1.88 -56.09 -2.68
CA ILE A 381 -0.55 -55.66 -2.20
C ILE A 381 -0.32 -56.07 -0.74
N LEU A 382 -1.37 -56.01 0.08
CA LEU A 382 -1.29 -56.35 1.49
C LEU A 382 -1.45 -57.86 1.77
N ASN A 383 -1.79 -58.65 0.73
CA ASN A 383 -2.12 -60.09 0.82
C ASN A 383 -3.21 -60.35 1.87
N SER A 384 -4.26 -59.53 1.89
CA SER A 384 -5.32 -59.54 2.90
C SER A 384 -6.62 -60.16 2.39
N HIS A 385 -6.62 -60.86 1.26
CA HIS A 385 -7.76 -61.63 0.77
C HIS A 385 -8.09 -62.80 1.66
N SER A 386 -9.38 -62.98 1.97
CA SER A 386 -9.89 -64.09 2.73
C SER A 386 -11.15 -64.67 2.03
N ASP A 387 -11.26 -65.99 2.04
CA ASP A 387 -12.46 -66.68 1.51
C ASP A 387 -13.72 -66.46 2.37
N ASN A 388 -13.56 -65.86 3.54
CA ASN A 388 -14.63 -65.58 4.46
C ASN A 388 -15.14 -64.14 4.31
N ILE A 389 -16.38 -63.93 3.87
CA ILE A 389 -17.01 -62.62 3.61
C ILE A 389 -16.95 -61.70 4.83
N ALA A 390 -17.11 -62.22 6.03
CA ALA A 390 -17.06 -61.40 7.25
C ALA A 390 -15.64 -60.88 7.54
N ILE A 391 -14.61 -61.64 7.21
CA ILE A 391 -13.19 -61.24 7.38
C ILE A 391 -12.82 -60.22 6.28
N ASP A 392 -13.34 -60.41 5.07
CA ASP A 392 -13.07 -59.51 3.93
C ASP A 392 -13.69 -58.11 4.15
N LEU A 393 -14.89 -58.06 4.76
CA LEU A 393 -15.49 -56.77 5.19
C LEU A 393 -14.65 -56.04 6.24
N VAL A 394 -14.07 -56.78 7.16
CA VAL A 394 -13.17 -56.22 8.18
C VAL A 394 -11.89 -55.67 7.54
N HIS A 395 -11.27 -56.42 6.61
CA HIS A 395 -10.08 -55.97 5.87
C HIS A 395 -10.36 -54.75 5.01
N ASN A 396 -11.56 -54.61 4.44
CA ASN A 396 -11.96 -53.41 3.72
C ASN A 396 -12.00 -52.14 4.62
N VAL A 397 -12.51 -52.25 5.86
CA VAL A 397 -12.47 -51.15 6.82
C VAL A 397 -11.04 -50.83 7.24
N GLU A 398 -10.20 -51.81 7.44
CA GLU A 398 -8.77 -51.62 7.73
C GLU A 398 -8.03 -50.95 6.57
N LEU A 399 -8.31 -51.35 5.32
CA LEU A 399 -7.77 -50.70 4.13
C LEU A 399 -8.21 -49.25 4.00
N ASN A 400 -9.50 -48.94 4.21
CA ASN A 400 -9.98 -47.56 4.19
C ASN A 400 -9.34 -46.72 5.31
N THR A 401 -9.11 -47.31 6.49
CA THR A 401 -8.37 -46.68 7.59
C THR A 401 -6.92 -46.41 7.20
N LEU A 402 -6.28 -47.37 6.54
CA LEU A 402 -4.91 -47.19 6.02
C LEU A 402 -4.85 -46.05 5.00
N ILE A 403 -5.79 -46.03 4.04
CA ILE A 403 -5.83 -44.96 3.02
C ILE A 403 -6.01 -43.60 3.67
N PHE A 404 -6.94 -43.46 4.63
CA PHE A 404 -7.13 -42.22 5.40
C PHE A 404 -5.83 -41.83 6.12
N ASN A 405 -5.16 -42.79 6.79
CA ASN A 405 -3.91 -42.53 7.51
C ASN A 405 -2.78 -42.09 6.55
N VAL A 406 -2.61 -42.80 5.40
CA VAL A 406 -1.64 -42.42 4.36
C VAL A 406 -1.91 -41.01 3.86
N PHE A 407 -3.16 -40.65 3.62
CA PHE A 407 -3.51 -39.30 3.16
C PHE A 407 -3.11 -38.24 4.19
N VAL A 408 -3.43 -38.43 5.47
CA VAL A 408 -3.04 -37.50 6.53
C VAL A 408 -1.52 -37.35 6.63
N TRP A 409 -0.76 -38.48 6.60
CA TRP A 409 0.69 -38.40 6.64
C TRP A 409 1.27 -37.67 5.42
N CYS A 410 0.71 -37.87 4.23
CA CYS A 410 1.08 -37.08 3.06
C CYS A 410 0.87 -35.57 3.26
N GLN A 411 -0.22 -35.17 3.93
CA GLN A 411 -0.47 -33.76 4.22
C GLN A 411 0.50 -33.21 5.27
N LEU A 412 0.75 -33.94 6.35
CA LEU A 412 1.71 -33.53 7.39
C LEU A 412 3.12 -33.29 6.81
N PHE A 413 3.59 -34.19 5.93
CA PHE A 413 4.88 -33.97 5.27
C PHE A 413 4.84 -32.88 4.19
N ASN A 414 3.71 -32.71 3.49
CA ASN A 414 3.53 -31.65 2.53
C ASN A 414 3.46 -30.27 3.20
N GLN A 415 2.93 -30.16 4.42
CA GLN A 415 2.95 -28.94 5.24
C GLN A 415 4.39 -28.45 5.49
N VAL A 416 5.33 -29.36 5.73
CA VAL A 416 6.76 -29.00 5.83
C VAL A 416 7.32 -28.49 4.50
N ASN A 417 6.94 -29.10 3.38
CA ASN A 417 7.31 -28.62 2.05
C ASN A 417 6.77 -27.22 1.76
N ALA A 418 5.51 -26.94 2.16
CA ALA A 418 4.83 -25.66 1.91
C ALA A 418 5.45 -24.48 2.68
N ARG A 419 6.25 -24.72 3.73
CA ARG A 419 6.97 -23.65 4.44
C ARG A 419 7.91 -22.84 3.55
N ARG A 420 8.38 -23.38 2.43
CA ARG A 420 9.34 -22.73 1.54
C ARG A 420 8.75 -22.48 0.17
N LEU A 421 8.70 -21.21 -0.20
CA LEU A 421 8.25 -20.75 -1.52
C LEU A 421 9.40 -20.55 -2.51
N ASP A 422 10.64 -20.53 -2.00
CA ASP A 422 11.86 -20.31 -2.77
C ASP A 422 12.42 -21.62 -3.35
N ARG A 423 13.44 -21.48 -4.22
CA ARG A 423 14.13 -22.61 -4.87
C ARG A 423 15.18 -23.30 -3.99
N HIS A 424 15.33 -22.89 -2.74
CA HIS A 424 16.31 -23.53 -1.87
C HIS A 424 15.93 -24.98 -1.59
N LEU A 425 16.90 -25.86 -1.71
CA LEU A 425 16.73 -27.31 -1.55
C LEU A 425 16.51 -27.71 -0.09
N ASN A 426 17.05 -26.93 0.86
CA ASN A 426 16.90 -27.23 2.28
C ASN A 426 15.52 -26.82 2.80
N ILE A 427 14.60 -27.79 2.86
CA ILE A 427 13.22 -27.63 3.36
C ILE A 427 13.17 -27.42 4.88
N PHE A 428 14.20 -27.87 5.62
CA PHE A 428 14.27 -27.80 7.08
C PHE A 428 14.92 -26.52 7.61
N TYR A 429 15.29 -25.58 6.72
CA TYR A 429 15.91 -24.32 7.14
C TYR A 429 15.07 -23.60 8.19
N ASN A 430 15.68 -23.25 9.32
CA ASN A 430 15.06 -22.55 10.45
C ASN A 430 13.82 -23.21 11.08
N ILE A 431 13.56 -24.52 10.83
CA ILE A 431 12.41 -25.21 11.42
C ILE A 431 12.49 -25.25 12.95
N HIS A 432 13.71 -25.42 13.48
CA HIS A 432 13.98 -25.46 14.93
C HIS A 432 13.78 -24.11 15.62
N LYS A 433 13.79 -22.99 14.89
CA LYS A 433 13.55 -21.65 15.46
C LYS A 433 12.06 -21.36 15.61
N ASN A 434 11.20 -22.09 14.89
CA ASN A 434 9.77 -21.92 14.98
C ASN A 434 9.16 -23.00 15.88
N ILE A 435 9.19 -22.76 17.18
CA ILE A 435 8.66 -23.70 18.20
C ILE A 435 7.16 -23.92 18.01
N TRP A 436 6.42 -22.87 17.62
CA TRP A 436 4.97 -22.96 17.40
C TRP A 436 4.62 -23.89 16.24
N PHE A 437 5.36 -23.82 15.14
CA PHE A 437 5.18 -24.74 14.02
C PHE A 437 5.37 -26.19 14.46
N LEU A 438 6.45 -26.48 15.22
CA LEU A 438 6.73 -27.83 15.72
C LEU A 438 5.67 -28.30 16.71
N ALA A 439 5.21 -27.43 17.60
CA ALA A 439 4.16 -27.75 18.57
C ALA A 439 2.83 -28.09 17.88
N ILE A 440 2.43 -27.32 16.88
CA ILE A 440 1.20 -27.59 16.12
C ILE A 440 1.34 -28.89 15.32
N LEU A 441 2.46 -29.11 14.63
CA LEU A 441 2.71 -30.34 13.89
C LEU A 441 2.65 -31.58 14.80
N LEU A 442 3.25 -31.51 15.99
CA LEU A 442 3.17 -32.58 16.97
C LEU A 442 1.77 -32.82 17.51
N PHE A 443 1.00 -31.72 17.68
CA PHE A 443 -0.39 -31.80 18.07
C PHE A 443 -1.25 -32.47 16.98
N GLU A 444 -1.06 -32.13 15.70
CA GLU A 444 -1.73 -32.77 14.56
C GLU A 444 -1.43 -34.26 14.51
N ILE A 445 -0.16 -34.64 14.69
CA ILE A 445 0.26 -36.08 14.78
C ILE A 445 -0.43 -36.76 15.96
N GLY A 446 -0.46 -36.13 17.13
CA GLY A 446 -1.12 -36.66 18.32
C GLY A 446 -2.63 -36.87 18.10
N CYS A 447 -3.30 -35.90 17.49
CA CYS A 447 -4.72 -36.02 17.13
C CYS A 447 -4.96 -37.18 16.14
N GLN A 448 -4.10 -37.33 15.11
CA GLN A 448 -4.23 -38.44 14.16
C GLN A 448 -4.08 -39.80 14.84
N ILE A 449 -3.11 -39.93 15.72
CA ILE A 449 -2.94 -41.15 16.51
C ILE A 449 -4.21 -41.43 17.35
N LEU A 450 -4.72 -40.40 18.03
CA LEU A 450 -5.93 -40.52 18.85
C LEU A 450 -7.13 -40.97 18.00
N ILE A 451 -7.33 -40.38 16.81
CA ILE A 451 -8.42 -40.76 15.90
C ILE A 451 -8.34 -42.22 15.50
N ILE A 452 -7.17 -42.73 15.12
CA ILE A 452 -7.01 -44.13 14.70
C ILE A 452 -7.24 -45.10 15.87
N PHE A 453 -6.85 -44.72 17.10
CA PHE A 453 -6.99 -45.63 18.27
C PHE A 453 -8.35 -45.52 18.95
N VAL A 454 -9.00 -44.38 18.96
CA VAL A 454 -10.21 -44.08 19.74
C VAL A 454 -11.42 -43.71 18.85
N GLY A 455 -11.21 -43.24 17.62
CA GLY A 455 -12.27 -42.70 16.74
C GLY A 455 -13.33 -43.72 16.33
N GLY A 456 -13.02 -45.02 16.27
CA GLY A 456 -13.97 -46.11 16.10
C GLY A 456 -15.04 -45.89 15.04
N ALA A 457 -16.32 -46.08 15.42
CA ALA A 457 -17.44 -45.95 14.52
C ALA A 457 -17.70 -44.53 14.03
N THR A 458 -17.36 -43.50 14.82
CA THR A 458 -17.60 -42.09 14.47
C THR A 458 -16.77 -41.66 13.25
N PHE A 459 -15.52 -42.06 13.20
CA PHE A 459 -14.63 -41.81 12.07
C PHE A 459 -14.60 -42.96 11.05
N ASN A 460 -15.37 -44.04 11.29
CA ASN A 460 -15.32 -45.28 10.51
C ASN A 460 -13.88 -45.80 10.34
N VAL A 461 -13.15 -45.82 11.44
CA VAL A 461 -11.75 -46.28 11.50
C VAL A 461 -11.61 -47.49 12.40
N ARG A 462 -10.62 -48.33 12.09
CA ARG A 462 -10.23 -49.47 12.89
C ARG A 462 -8.74 -49.42 13.19
N ARG A 463 -8.32 -50.03 14.29
CA ARG A 463 -6.90 -50.10 14.62
C ARG A 463 -6.15 -50.87 13.53
N ILE A 464 -5.14 -50.23 12.96
CA ILE A 464 -4.26 -50.82 11.93
C ILE A 464 -2.99 -51.40 12.55
N SER A 465 -2.36 -52.31 11.84
CA SER A 465 -1.16 -52.98 12.28
C SER A 465 0.06 -52.04 12.30
N GLY A 466 1.13 -52.40 13.03
CA GLY A 466 2.39 -51.66 13.00
C GLY A 466 3.02 -51.59 11.60
N ARG A 467 2.82 -52.61 10.76
CA ARG A 467 3.24 -52.64 9.36
C ARG A 467 2.52 -51.52 8.56
N ASP A 468 1.22 -51.34 8.76
CA ASP A 468 0.41 -50.38 8.04
C ASP A 468 0.72 -48.95 8.47
N TRP A 469 1.05 -48.72 9.75
CA TRP A 469 1.64 -47.48 10.22
C TRP A 469 2.95 -47.17 9.50
N GLY A 470 3.84 -48.15 9.39
CA GLY A 470 5.10 -47.99 8.66
C GLY A 470 4.88 -47.62 7.19
N ILE A 471 3.95 -48.30 6.51
CA ILE A 471 3.57 -47.97 5.12
C ILE A 471 3.07 -46.55 5.01
N SER A 472 2.18 -46.10 5.92
CA SER A 472 1.62 -44.75 5.92
C SER A 472 2.70 -43.67 6.07
N ILE A 473 3.62 -43.85 7.01
CA ILE A 473 4.69 -42.89 7.27
C ILE A 473 5.68 -42.87 6.10
N VAL A 474 6.09 -44.00 5.57
CA VAL A 474 7.04 -44.09 4.45
C VAL A 474 6.42 -43.47 3.19
N ALA A 475 5.18 -43.79 2.89
CA ALA A 475 4.46 -43.18 1.77
C ALA A 475 4.35 -41.64 1.90
N GLY A 476 4.01 -41.14 3.10
CA GLY A 476 4.01 -39.70 3.35
C GLY A 476 5.41 -39.07 3.18
N LEU A 477 6.46 -39.76 3.69
CA LEU A 477 7.83 -39.24 3.64
C LEU A 477 8.35 -39.03 2.21
N VAL A 478 7.87 -39.77 1.22
CA VAL A 478 8.20 -39.57 -0.21
C VAL A 478 7.85 -38.16 -0.70
N SER A 479 6.92 -37.47 -0.06
CA SER A 479 6.61 -36.07 -0.36
C SER A 479 7.83 -35.15 -0.25
N TRP A 480 8.79 -35.42 0.63
CA TRP A 480 9.99 -34.59 0.82
C TRP A 480 10.95 -34.66 -0.37
N PRO A 481 11.50 -35.84 -0.74
CA PRO A 481 12.38 -35.93 -1.90
C PRO A 481 11.68 -35.49 -3.18
N LEU A 482 10.39 -35.77 -3.34
CA LEU A 482 9.61 -35.29 -4.48
C LEU A 482 9.54 -33.77 -4.53
N GLY A 483 9.34 -33.11 -3.40
CA GLY A 483 9.37 -31.64 -3.28
C GLY A 483 10.76 -31.06 -3.63
N ILE A 484 11.84 -31.72 -3.22
CA ILE A 484 13.21 -31.31 -3.56
C ILE A 484 13.46 -31.47 -5.06
N VAL A 485 13.13 -32.59 -5.66
CA VAL A 485 13.26 -32.82 -7.11
C VAL A 485 12.45 -31.80 -7.92
N THR A 486 11.24 -31.50 -7.48
CA THR A 486 10.39 -30.51 -8.14
C THR A 486 11.04 -29.13 -8.14
N ARG A 487 11.76 -28.73 -7.10
CA ARG A 487 12.49 -27.45 -7.04
C ARG A 487 13.68 -27.38 -7.99
N LEU A 488 14.28 -28.52 -8.36
CA LEU A 488 15.37 -28.58 -9.33
C LEU A 488 14.89 -28.30 -10.76
N ILE A 489 13.62 -28.56 -11.09
CA ILE A 489 13.05 -28.32 -12.41
C ILE A 489 12.98 -26.82 -12.66
N PRO A 490 13.53 -26.30 -13.78
CA PRO A 490 13.45 -24.88 -14.12
C PRO A 490 12.00 -24.45 -14.35
N THR A 491 11.63 -23.24 -13.86
CA THR A 491 10.26 -22.72 -13.97
C THR A 491 9.93 -22.12 -15.33
N LYS A 492 10.93 -21.65 -16.08
CA LYS A 492 10.72 -20.98 -17.38
C LYS A 492 9.82 -21.76 -18.36
N PRO A 493 10.07 -23.08 -18.63
CA PRO A 493 9.24 -23.82 -19.58
C PRO A 493 7.79 -23.97 -19.10
N ILE A 494 7.57 -24.00 -17.78
CA ILE A 494 6.22 -24.11 -17.19
C ILE A 494 5.51 -22.75 -17.26
N GLU A 495 6.22 -21.66 -17.00
CA GLU A 495 5.73 -20.30 -17.16
C GLU A 495 5.30 -20.04 -18.62
N ASP A 496 6.16 -20.41 -19.58
CA ASP A 496 5.85 -20.28 -21.02
C ASP A 496 4.63 -21.13 -21.42
N LEU A 497 4.49 -22.32 -20.85
CA LEU A 497 3.32 -23.18 -21.08
C LEU A 497 2.04 -22.56 -20.48
N MET A 498 2.10 -22.02 -19.27
CA MET A 498 0.96 -21.35 -18.62
C MET A 498 0.53 -20.09 -19.36
N ILE A 499 1.47 -19.33 -19.89
CA ILE A 499 1.19 -18.15 -20.74
C ILE A 499 0.52 -18.60 -22.05
N ARG A 500 1.02 -19.67 -22.70
CA ARG A 500 0.42 -20.23 -23.93
C ARG A 500 -1.01 -20.74 -23.70
N LEU A 501 -1.26 -21.35 -22.55
CA LEU A 501 -2.60 -21.81 -22.15
C LEU A 501 -3.50 -20.68 -21.66
N LYS A 502 -3.05 -19.41 -21.70
CA LYS A 502 -3.76 -18.22 -21.19
C LYS A 502 -4.17 -18.32 -19.70
N LEU A 503 -3.52 -19.18 -18.94
CA LEU A 503 -3.74 -19.32 -17.50
C LEU A 503 -3.00 -18.22 -16.71
N MET A 504 -1.97 -17.62 -17.30
CA MET A 504 -1.23 -16.47 -16.75
C MET A 504 -1.03 -15.41 -17.82
N LYS A 505 -1.06 -14.13 -17.39
CA LYS A 505 -0.64 -13.00 -18.23
C LYS A 505 0.88 -12.94 -18.25
N ASP A 506 1.45 -12.59 -19.41
CA ASP A 506 2.90 -12.37 -19.52
C ASP A 506 3.30 -11.20 -18.59
N SER A 507 4.20 -11.47 -17.65
CA SER A 507 4.72 -10.44 -16.73
C SER A 507 5.61 -9.40 -17.44
N LYS A 508 5.99 -9.66 -18.70
CA LYS A 508 6.76 -8.74 -19.55
C LYS A 508 5.88 -7.72 -20.27
N GLU A 509 4.60 -7.98 -20.43
CA GLU A 509 3.69 -6.94 -20.85
C GLU A 509 3.57 -5.92 -19.70
N LEU A 510 4.46 -4.92 -19.73
CA LEU A 510 4.18 -3.64 -19.10
C LEU A 510 2.75 -3.24 -19.43
N PRO A 511 2.00 -2.60 -18.51
CA PRO A 511 0.75 -1.95 -18.87
C PRO A 511 1.05 -0.74 -19.77
N THR A 512 1.55 -1.01 -20.97
CA THR A 512 1.77 -0.02 -22.05
C THR A 512 0.41 0.43 -22.63
N LYS A 513 -0.68 0.11 -21.97
CA LYS A 513 -2.01 0.60 -22.35
C LYS A 513 -2.28 2.06 -21.98
N MET A 514 -1.34 2.75 -21.33
CA MET A 514 -1.51 4.20 -21.13
C MET A 514 -0.92 5.07 -22.26
N ALA A 515 -0.18 4.51 -23.21
CA ALA A 515 0.47 5.32 -24.24
C ALA A 515 -0.33 5.48 -25.54
N LYS A 516 -1.47 4.81 -25.75
CA LYS A 516 -2.26 4.92 -26.99
C LYS A 516 -3.76 4.76 -26.80
N THR A 517 -4.33 5.38 -25.79
CA THR A 517 -5.75 5.66 -25.87
C THR A 517 -5.86 7.16 -26.14
N SER A 518 -5.75 7.50 -27.41
CA SER A 518 -6.19 8.81 -27.87
C SER A 518 -7.62 9.01 -27.42
N THR A 519 -7.96 10.22 -27.00
CA THR A 519 -9.30 10.64 -26.56
C THR A 519 -10.40 10.23 -27.54
N GLU A 520 -10.05 9.96 -28.81
CA GLU A 520 -10.94 9.52 -29.87
C GLU A 520 -11.38 8.05 -29.77
N SER A 521 -10.52 7.13 -29.27
CA SER A 521 -10.91 5.72 -29.09
C SER A 521 -11.79 5.50 -27.88
N LEU A 522 -11.63 6.29 -26.82
CA LEU A 522 -12.55 6.30 -25.69
C LEU A 522 -13.92 6.86 -26.08
N ALA A 523 -13.98 7.88 -26.92
CA ALA A 523 -15.23 8.44 -27.41
C ALA A 523 -16.00 7.48 -28.33
N ALA A 524 -15.30 6.65 -29.09
CA ALA A 524 -15.90 5.64 -29.97
C ALA A 524 -16.45 4.42 -29.18
N GLU A 525 -15.76 4.00 -28.12
CA GLU A 525 -16.21 2.90 -27.23
C GLU A 525 -17.41 3.29 -26.36
N TRP A 526 -17.60 4.62 -26.12
CA TRP A 526 -18.71 5.14 -25.32
C TRP A 526 -20.02 5.33 -26.12
N ASN A 527 -20.01 5.09 -27.41
CA ASN A 527 -21.18 5.21 -28.28
C ASN A 527 -21.97 3.90 -28.51
N GLU A 528 -21.62 2.82 -27.78
CA GLU A 528 -22.45 1.61 -27.82
C GLU A 528 -23.76 1.82 -27.05
N PRO A 529 -24.91 1.43 -27.62
CA PRO A 529 -26.24 1.72 -27.05
C PRO A 529 -26.46 1.13 -25.65
N ALA A 530 -25.78 0.03 -25.31
CA ALA A 530 -25.85 -0.60 -23.99
C ALA A 530 -25.21 0.28 -22.87
N ILE A 531 -24.14 1.03 -23.19
CA ILE A 531 -23.45 1.90 -22.23
C ILE A 531 -24.22 3.20 -22.04
N GLY A 532 -24.91 3.69 -23.07
CA GLY A 532 -25.81 4.83 -22.98
C GLY A 532 -26.98 4.61 -22.02
N GLU A 533 -27.51 3.39 -21.98
CA GLU A 533 -28.60 2.99 -21.08
C GLU A 533 -28.13 2.86 -19.62
N ILE A 534 -26.94 2.31 -19.40
CA ILE A 534 -26.29 2.24 -18.08
C ILE A 534 -25.92 3.64 -17.55
N ALA A 535 -25.41 4.54 -18.41
CA ALA A 535 -25.12 5.91 -18.04
C ALA A 535 -26.38 6.71 -17.69
N LYS A 536 -27.51 6.45 -18.37
CA LYS A 536 -28.81 7.06 -18.08
C LYS A 536 -29.37 6.56 -16.75
N GLN A 537 -29.20 5.28 -16.42
CA GLN A 537 -29.58 4.70 -15.14
C GLN A 537 -28.70 5.24 -13.99
N ILE A 538 -27.39 5.35 -14.18
CA ILE A 538 -26.45 5.94 -13.21
C ILE A 538 -26.76 7.44 -13.01
N GLY A 539 -27.13 8.18 -14.06
CA GLY A 539 -27.54 9.58 -13.97
C GLY A 539 -28.83 9.78 -13.15
N THR A 540 -29.72 8.81 -13.15
CA THR A 540 -30.93 8.82 -12.32
C THR A 540 -30.60 8.59 -10.83
N PHE A 541 -29.61 7.75 -10.52
CA PHE A 541 -29.12 7.52 -9.16
C PHE A 541 -28.26 8.68 -8.61
N SER A 542 -27.53 9.41 -9.45
CA SER A 542 -26.74 10.56 -9.03
C SER A 542 -27.58 11.78 -8.65
N ARG A 543 -28.82 11.89 -9.16
CA ARG A 543 -29.81 12.90 -8.77
C ARG A 543 -30.49 12.62 -7.43
N ILE A 544 -30.45 11.38 -6.95
CA ILE A 544 -30.83 11.02 -5.59
C ILE A 544 -29.66 11.36 -4.68
N ARG A 545 -29.66 12.59 -4.24
CA ARG A 545 -28.66 13.24 -3.38
C ARG A 545 -27.89 12.30 -2.45
N GLY A 546 -26.61 12.30 -2.62
CA GLY A 546 -25.64 12.22 -1.54
C GLY A 546 -25.76 11.03 -0.62
N GLY A 547 -25.29 9.95 -1.06
CA GLY A 547 -24.66 9.23 -0.11
C GLY A 547 -25.25 7.96 0.36
N ARG A 548 -25.42 7.61 1.22
CA ARG A 548 -25.59 6.43 2.07
C ARG A 548 -27.06 6.03 2.22
N LEU A 549 -27.68 5.64 1.14
CA LEU A 549 -28.92 4.88 1.24
C LEU A 549 -28.57 3.38 1.30
N ARG A 550 -28.72 2.79 2.47
CA ARG A 550 -28.70 1.32 2.59
C ARG A 550 -29.86 0.79 1.72
N ALA A 551 -29.59 -0.23 0.90
CA ALA A 551 -30.59 -0.85 0.01
C ALA A 551 -31.90 -1.23 0.73
N SER A 552 -31.83 -1.57 2.01
CA SER A 552 -32.99 -1.86 2.88
C SER A 552 -33.93 -0.66 3.09
N ASN A 553 -33.42 0.58 3.04
CA ASN A 553 -34.26 1.78 3.21
C ASN A 553 -34.94 2.21 1.91
N LEU A 554 -34.42 1.82 0.76
CA LEU A 554 -35.02 2.11 -0.55
C LEU A 554 -36.26 1.25 -0.77
N VAL A 555 -36.22 -0.01 -0.33
CA VAL A 555 -37.35 -0.96 -0.45
C VAL A 555 -38.49 -0.65 0.53
N LEU A 556 -38.18 -0.09 1.71
CA LEU A 556 -39.15 0.14 2.78
C LEU A 556 -39.80 1.55 2.77
N LYS A 557 -39.26 2.52 2.02
CA LYS A 557 -39.76 3.91 1.98
C LYS A 557 -39.96 4.48 0.57
N SER A 558 -40.09 3.61 -0.45
CA SER A 558 -40.40 4.08 -1.80
C SER A 558 -41.88 4.44 -1.88
N ASP A 559 -42.19 5.71 -1.88
CA ASP A 559 -43.51 6.22 -2.23
C ASP A 559 -43.84 5.78 -3.65
N ALA A 560 -44.95 5.07 -3.80
CA ALA A 560 -45.44 4.57 -5.08
C ALA A 560 -45.60 5.65 -6.16
N LYS A 561 -45.66 6.93 -5.73
CA LYS A 561 -45.72 8.11 -6.58
C LYS A 561 -44.34 8.43 -7.20
N PHE A 562 -43.25 8.28 -6.46
CA PHE A 562 -41.87 8.50 -6.94
C PHE A 562 -41.46 7.45 -8.00
N MET A 563 -41.91 6.19 -7.82
CA MET A 563 -41.61 5.12 -8.77
C MET A 563 -42.34 5.28 -10.10
N ARG A 564 -43.55 5.87 -10.08
CA ARG A 564 -44.34 6.14 -11.31
C ARG A 564 -43.80 7.33 -12.10
N GLU A 565 -43.30 8.35 -11.44
CA GLU A 565 -42.73 9.56 -12.11
C GLU A 565 -41.40 9.32 -12.79
N ASN A 566 -40.65 8.26 -12.42
CA ASN A 566 -39.30 7.99 -12.92
C ASN A 566 -39.18 6.67 -13.71
N ASP A 567 -40.25 6.03 -14.09
CA ASP A 567 -40.30 4.76 -14.87
C ASP A 567 -39.42 3.61 -14.31
N VAL A 568 -39.30 3.52 -12.98
CA VAL A 568 -38.47 2.50 -12.31
C VAL A 568 -39.34 1.35 -11.80
N HIS A 569 -39.22 0.18 -12.40
CA HIS A 569 -39.92 -1.02 -11.98
C HIS A 569 -39.23 -1.73 -10.80
N PRO A 570 -39.94 -2.20 -9.75
CA PRO A 570 -39.39 -2.92 -8.60
C PRO A 570 -38.55 -4.15 -8.96
N GLN A 571 -38.88 -4.84 -10.04
CA GLN A 571 -38.13 -5.99 -10.55
C GLN A 571 -36.72 -5.60 -11.08
N GLN A 572 -36.56 -4.41 -11.61
CA GLN A 572 -35.27 -3.90 -12.08
C GLN A 572 -34.34 -3.59 -10.90
N ILE A 573 -34.88 -3.13 -9.78
CA ILE A 573 -34.11 -2.89 -8.55
C ILE A 573 -33.61 -4.20 -7.96
N MET A 574 -34.45 -5.26 -7.93
CA MET A 574 -34.02 -6.58 -7.43
C MET A 574 -33.00 -7.27 -8.33
N ALA A 575 -33.05 -7.07 -9.64
CA ALA A 575 -32.03 -7.58 -10.57
C ALA A 575 -30.68 -6.86 -10.45
N MET A 576 -30.68 -5.61 -9.95
CA MET A 576 -29.47 -4.80 -9.74
C MET A 576 -28.75 -5.04 -8.41
N VAL A 577 -29.41 -5.64 -7.42
CA VAL A 577 -28.81 -5.89 -6.09
C VAL A 577 -27.53 -6.73 -6.17
N PRO A 578 -27.42 -7.81 -6.96
CA PRO A 578 -26.16 -8.55 -7.13
C PRO A 578 -25.05 -7.72 -7.81
N ALA A 579 -25.41 -6.86 -8.77
CA ALA A 579 -24.47 -5.97 -9.46
C ALA A 579 -24.01 -4.84 -8.53
N LEU A 580 -24.86 -4.30 -7.67
CA LEU A 580 -24.52 -3.30 -6.67
C LEU A 580 -23.60 -3.84 -5.56
N VAL A 581 -23.77 -5.08 -5.14
CA VAL A 581 -22.89 -5.75 -4.18
C VAL A 581 -21.53 -6.08 -4.82
N GLY A 582 -21.53 -6.49 -6.10
CA GLY A 582 -20.27 -6.74 -6.85
C GLY A 582 -19.52 -5.47 -7.25
N THR A 583 -20.22 -4.36 -7.45
CA THR A 583 -19.61 -3.06 -7.87
C THR A 583 -19.34 -2.11 -6.71
N SER A 584 -19.80 -2.41 -5.50
CA SER A 584 -19.51 -1.57 -4.31
C SER A 584 -18.01 -1.52 -4.00
N VAL A 585 -17.24 -2.51 -4.39
CA VAL A 585 -15.76 -2.51 -4.29
C VAL A 585 -15.10 -1.86 -5.52
N GLY A 586 -15.70 -1.97 -6.71
CA GLY A 586 -15.13 -1.41 -7.97
C GLY A 586 -15.72 -0.05 -8.39
N GLY A 587 -16.94 0.27 -7.99
CA GLY A 587 -17.67 1.46 -8.43
C GLY A 587 -17.27 2.76 -7.72
N MET A 588 -16.74 2.67 -6.49
CA MET A 588 -16.18 3.83 -5.78
C MET A 588 -14.97 4.43 -6.51
N TRP A 589 -14.29 3.65 -7.36
CA TRP A 589 -13.14 4.07 -8.16
C TRP A 589 -13.50 4.92 -9.37
N LYS A 590 -14.69 4.74 -9.95
CA LYS A 590 -15.13 5.53 -11.12
C LYS A 590 -15.82 6.85 -10.76
N MET A 591 -16.50 6.94 -9.62
CA MET A 591 -17.14 8.18 -9.18
C MET A 591 -16.15 9.25 -8.69
N SER A 592 -14.95 8.86 -8.23
CA SER A 592 -13.88 9.78 -7.87
C SER A 592 -13.31 10.55 -9.09
N LYS A 593 -13.41 10.02 -10.30
CA LYS A 593 -12.90 10.68 -11.51
C LYS A 593 -13.81 11.80 -12.05
N GLN A 594 -15.10 11.78 -11.77
CA GLN A 594 -16.02 12.83 -12.24
C GLN A 594 -16.16 14.03 -11.29
N GLY A 595 -15.76 13.89 -10.02
CA GLY A 595 -15.75 14.99 -9.04
C GLY A 595 -14.48 15.86 -9.07
N ALA A 596 -13.43 15.43 -9.77
CA ALA A 596 -12.14 16.13 -9.79
C ALA A 596 -12.02 17.20 -10.90
N ASN A 597 -12.97 17.28 -11.83
CA ASN A 597 -12.87 18.14 -13.01
C ASN A 597 -13.52 19.52 -12.87
N SER A 598 -13.93 19.97 -11.69
CA SER A 598 -14.61 21.25 -11.53
C SER A 598 -13.82 22.37 -10.85
N TYR A 599 -12.51 22.20 -10.65
CA TYR A 599 -11.61 23.24 -10.13
C TYR A 599 -10.28 23.33 -10.89
N ASP A 600 -10.28 23.08 -12.19
CA ASP A 600 -9.21 23.55 -13.07
C ASP A 600 -9.57 24.98 -13.53
N GLU A 601 -9.30 25.98 -12.68
CA GLU A 601 -8.99 27.31 -13.18
C GLU A 601 -7.82 27.13 -14.15
N ALA A 602 -8.02 27.60 -15.38
CA ALA A 602 -7.11 27.48 -16.50
C ALA A 602 -5.73 28.11 -16.20
N GLN A 603 -4.90 27.43 -15.40
CA GLN A 603 -3.48 27.67 -15.42
C GLN A 603 -2.93 26.98 -16.68
N GLU A 604 -2.35 27.79 -17.54
CA GLU A 604 -1.68 27.35 -18.75
C GLU A 604 -0.66 26.26 -18.41
N LYS A 605 -0.88 25.05 -18.88
CA LYS A 605 0.01 23.89 -18.59
C LYS A 605 1.32 24.10 -19.35
N VAL A 606 2.43 24.10 -18.63
CA VAL A 606 3.76 24.38 -19.17
C VAL A 606 4.53 23.05 -19.34
N PRO A 607 5.19 22.82 -20.47
CA PRO A 607 6.01 21.62 -20.69
C PRO A 607 7.15 21.52 -19.68
N ALA A 608 7.48 20.28 -19.25
CA ALA A 608 8.55 20.03 -18.28
C ALA A 608 9.93 20.50 -18.78
N SER A 609 10.21 20.38 -20.09
CA SER A 609 11.46 20.88 -20.70
C SER A 609 11.64 22.39 -20.53
N LEU A 610 10.56 23.18 -20.70
CA LEU A 610 10.61 24.62 -20.51
C LEU A 610 10.85 24.99 -19.04
N LEU A 611 10.22 24.29 -18.12
CA LEU A 611 10.42 24.51 -16.67
C LEU A 611 11.84 24.11 -16.23
N PHE A 612 12.42 23.09 -16.87
CA PHE A 612 13.82 22.73 -16.67
C PHE A 612 14.78 23.80 -17.16
N GLN A 613 14.56 24.35 -18.38
CA GLN A 613 15.36 25.48 -18.90
C GLN A 613 15.28 26.73 -18.05
N GLN A 614 14.14 26.95 -17.37
CA GLN A 614 13.97 28.03 -16.39
C GLN A 614 14.62 27.75 -15.03
N GLY A 615 15.28 26.62 -14.85
CA GLY A 615 15.90 26.23 -13.57
C GLY A 615 14.92 25.87 -12.46
N LYS A 616 13.63 25.68 -12.80
CA LYS A 616 12.57 25.33 -11.82
C LYS A 616 12.49 23.84 -11.51
N ILE A 617 13.06 22.99 -12.36
CA ILE A 617 13.27 21.56 -12.12
C ILE A 617 14.75 21.36 -11.84
N VAL A 618 15.10 20.90 -10.65
CA VAL A 618 16.49 20.80 -10.19
C VAL A 618 16.88 19.32 -10.05
N PHE A 619 17.92 18.91 -10.76
CA PHE A 619 18.54 17.59 -10.59
C PHE A 619 19.55 17.60 -9.46
N HIS A 620 19.80 16.41 -8.90
CA HIS A 620 20.90 16.23 -7.97
C HIS A 620 22.24 16.65 -8.63
N PRO A 621 23.11 17.41 -7.95
CA PRO A 621 24.35 17.93 -8.55
C PRO A 621 25.24 16.86 -9.18
N ASP A 622 25.29 15.67 -8.58
CA ASP A 622 26.10 14.54 -9.05
C ASP A 622 25.36 13.64 -10.06
N THR A 623 24.27 14.12 -10.66
CA THR A 623 23.57 13.36 -11.72
C THR A 623 24.44 13.32 -12.96
N PRO A 624 24.72 12.12 -13.53
CA PRO A 624 25.50 11.99 -14.76
C PRO A 624 24.84 12.75 -15.92
N SER A 625 25.64 13.41 -16.76
CA SER A 625 25.16 14.19 -17.91
C SER A 625 24.48 13.33 -18.97
N ASP A 626 24.74 12.03 -19.00
CA ASP A 626 24.15 11.03 -19.88
C ASP A 626 22.86 10.41 -19.32
N HIS A 627 22.35 10.92 -18.18
CA HIS A 627 21.13 10.40 -17.57
C HIS A 627 19.94 10.54 -18.52
N PRO A 628 19.19 9.43 -18.85
CA PRO A 628 18.19 9.43 -19.92
C PRO A 628 17.10 10.50 -19.77
N PHE A 629 16.62 10.70 -18.53
CA PHE A 629 15.58 11.70 -18.26
C PHE A 629 16.12 13.13 -18.34
N LEU A 630 17.38 13.37 -17.98
CA LEU A 630 18.04 14.67 -18.12
C LEU A 630 18.19 15.04 -19.60
N LEU A 631 18.67 14.11 -20.44
CA LEU A 631 18.82 14.30 -21.88
C LEU A 631 17.48 14.62 -22.55
N ARG A 632 16.41 13.97 -22.12
CA ARG A 632 15.06 14.22 -22.65
C ARG A 632 14.51 15.60 -22.30
N LEU A 633 14.81 16.14 -21.11
CA LEU A 633 14.40 17.50 -20.74
C LEU A 633 15.23 18.58 -21.44
N GLN A 634 16.42 18.23 -21.93
CA GLN A 634 17.29 19.12 -22.69
C GLN A 634 16.92 19.18 -24.17
N SER A 635 16.29 18.12 -24.71
CA SER A 635 15.76 18.05 -26.07
C SER A 635 14.40 18.76 -26.18
#